data_ff7c4b7d46fb27bba4026aa09c7ef957
#
_entry.id   ff7c4b7d46fb27bba4026aa09c7ef957
#
_cell.length_a   1.000
_cell.length_b   1.000
_cell.length_c   1.000
_cell.angle_alpha   90.00
_cell.angle_beta   90.00
_cell.angle_gamma   90.00
#
_symmetry.space_group_name_H-M   'P 1'
#
loop_
_entity.id
_entity.type
_entity.pdbx_description
1 polymer ?
#
loop_
_entity_poly.entity_id
_entity_poly.type
_entity_poly.pdbx_seq_one_letter_code
_entity_poly.pdbx_strand_id
1 'polypeptide(L)'
;YTDNKYGIGNSTVTVLTPKQLKNSNLKWEGSSSVNLGLDLGSFDNRLNVTADFFIKNTKDLLLAQSLAQATGFTSQWQNIGKIQNKGIELSITSTNIQTKEFTWNTNFNISFIRNELKALADGASHMYARSGFDSNFTSYDYIAKVGESLGLIYGYEFDGVYQYDDFYTDTN
;
A
#
# COMPACT_ATOMS: atom_id res chain seq x y z
N TYR A 1 10.31 6.51 -22.60
CA TYR A 1 11.46 7.15 -23.24
C TYR A 1 11.75 8.48 -22.58
N THR A 2 13.01 8.87 -22.56
CA THR A 2 13.46 10.20 -22.09
C THR A 2 14.19 10.86 -23.23
N ASP A 3 13.90 12.15 -23.44
CA ASP A 3 14.62 12.96 -24.42
C ASP A 3 15.97 13.39 -23.85
N ASN A 4 17.06 12.85 -24.41
CA ASN A 4 18.40 13.25 -24.07
C ASN A 4 19.00 14.04 -25.23
N LYS A 5 19.66 15.16 -24.92
CA LYS A 5 20.32 16.00 -25.93
C LYS A 5 21.81 15.71 -25.93
N TYR A 6 22.33 15.35 -27.08
CA TYR A 6 23.75 15.12 -27.30
C TYR A 6 24.30 16.11 -28.30
N GLY A 7 25.48 16.68 -28.03
CA GLY A 7 26.18 17.51 -28.96
C GLY A 7 26.97 16.66 -29.97
N ILE A 8 26.74 16.86 -31.25
CA ILE A 8 27.49 16.25 -32.34
C ILE A 8 28.05 17.40 -33.23
N GLY A 9 29.36 17.67 -33.08
CA GLY A 9 29.95 18.83 -33.70
C GLY A 9 29.33 20.14 -33.19
N ASN A 10 28.83 21.01 -34.09
CA ASN A 10 28.18 22.26 -33.74
C ASN A 10 26.66 22.18 -33.60
N SER A 11 26.09 20.97 -33.62
CA SER A 11 24.64 20.71 -33.57
C SER A 11 24.28 19.90 -32.34
N THR A 12 23.05 20.13 -31.84
CA THR A 12 22.46 19.33 -30.76
C THR A 12 21.42 18.38 -31.36
N VAL A 13 21.56 17.08 -31.09
CA VAL A 13 20.64 16.05 -31.53
C VAL A 13 19.87 15.52 -30.31
N THR A 14 18.55 15.44 -30.46
CA THR A 14 17.71 14.80 -29.46
C THR A 14 17.64 13.30 -29.72
N VAL A 15 18.01 12.49 -28.71
CA VAL A 15 17.97 11.03 -28.78
C VAL A 15 16.96 10.52 -27.77
N LEU A 16 16.08 9.64 -28.21
CA LEU A 16 15.12 8.93 -27.36
C LEU A 16 15.80 7.73 -26.73
N THR A 17 16.00 7.77 -25.42
CA THR A 17 16.54 6.65 -24.66
C THR A 17 15.45 5.96 -23.86
N PRO A 18 15.39 4.60 -23.82
CA PRO A 18 14.44 3.89 -23.00
C PRO A 18 14.74 4.14 -21.51
N LYS A 19 13.72 4.57 -20.76
CA LYS A 19 13.84 4.84 -19.32
C LYS A 19 13.64 3.60 -18.46
N GLN A 20 12.84 2.67 -18.94
CA GLN A 20 12.46 1.47 -18.20
C GLN A 20 12.86 0.22 -18.99
N LEU A 21 13.32 -0.79 -18.28
CA LEU A 21 13.60 -2.10 -18.86
C LEU A 21 12.27 -2.80 -19.19
N LYS A 22 12.18 -3.35 -20.41
CA LYS A 22 11.03 -4.13 -20.84
C LYS A 22 10.92 -5.42 -20.02
N ASN A 23 9.68 -5.76 -19.63
CA ASN A 23 9.35 -7.07 -19.08
C ASN A 23 8.27 -7.74 -19.94
N SER A 24 8.64 -8.79 -20.68
CA SER A 24 7.73 -9.55 -21.54
C SER A 24 6.81 -10.49 -20.77
N ASN A 25 7.09 -10.73 -19.48
CA ASN A 25 6.34 -11.64 -18.61
C ASN A 25 5.26 -10.93 -17.78
N LEU A 26 4.98 -9.66 -18.08
CA LEU A 26 3.93 -8.91 -17.38
C LEU A 26 2.57 -9.58 -17.56
N LYS A 27 1.87 -9.70 -16.45
CA LYS A 27 0.49 -10.18 -16.37
C LYS A 27 -0.42 -9.08 -15.87
N TRP A 28 -1.71 -9.21 -16.18
CA TRP A 28 -2.72 -8.36 -15.58
C TRP A 28 -2.88 -8.68 -14.10
N GLU A 29 -3.07 -7.64 -13.31
CA GLU A 29 -3.47 -7.76 -11.92
C GLU A 29 -4.86 -8.40 -11.85
N GLY A 30 -5.03 -9.40 -10.99
CA GLY A 30 -6.28 -10.11 -10.80
C GLY A 30 -6.79 -9.97 -9.37
N SER A 31 -8.07 -9.61 -9.21
CA SER A 31 -8.74 -9.60 -7.91
C SER A 31 -9.88 -10.60 -7.89
N SER A 32 -9.99 -11.34 -6.78
CA SER A 32 -11.13 -12.19 -6.44
C SER A 32 -11.69 -11.78 -5.09
N SER A 33 -13.01 -11.72 -4.95
CA SER A 33 -13.65 -11.44 -3.67
C SER A 33 -14.78 -12.40 -3.38
N VAL A 34 -14.95 -12.70 -2.09
CA VAL A 34 -16.11 -13.38 -1.54
C VAL A 34 -16.74 -12.44 -0.54
N ASN A 35 -18.06 -12.20 -0.70
CA ASN A 35 -18.82 -11.35 0.19
C ASN A 35 -20.00 -12.17 0.74
N LEU A 36 -20.28 -12.03 2.03
CA LEU A 36 -21.44 -12.60 2.70
C LEU A 36 -22.14 -11.47 3.44
N GLY A 37 -23.36 -11.15 3.02
CA GLY A 37 -24.20 -10.11 3.62
C GLY A 37 -25.40 -10.70 4.32
N LEU A 38 -25.82 -10.05 5.41
CA LEU A 38 -27.03 -10.34 6.16
C LEU A 38 -27.77 -9.03 6.40
N ASP A 39 -29.01 -8.95 5.93
CA ASP A 39 -29.92 -7.83 6.16
C ASP A 39 -31.08 -8.28 7.06
N LEU A 40 -31.28 -7.56 8.15
CA LEU A 40 -32.35 -7.81 9.11
C LEU A 40 -33.18 -6.55 9.29
N GLY A 41 -34.48 -6.66 9.05
CA GLY A 41 -35.47 -5.64 9.35
C GLY A 41 -36.38 -6.11 10.51
N SER A 42 -36.66 -5.21 11.47
CA SER A 42 -37.50 -5.48 12.61
C SER A 42 -38.36 -4.26 12.98
N PHE A 43 -39.44 -4.49 13.75
CA PHE A 43 -40.35 -3.44 14.21
C PHE A 43 -40.94 -2.61 13.06
N ASP A 44 -41.52 -3.29 12.06
CA ASP A 44 -42.09 -2.66 10.85
C ASP A 44 -41.04 -1.76 10.12
N ASN A 45 -39.80 -2.30 9.96
CA ASN A 45 -38.66 -1.62 9.38
C ASN A 45 -38.18 -0.38 10.16
N ARG A 46 -38.55 -0.23 11.42
CA ARG A 46 -38.02 0.82 12.27
C ARG A 46 -36.58 0.56 12.73
N LEU A 47 -36.16 -0.70 12.72
CA LEU A 47 -34.78 -1.12 12.95
C LEU A 47 -34.30 -1.96 11.77
N ASN A 48 -33.27 -1.48 11.07
CA ASN A 48 -32.62 -2.20 9.99
C ASN A 48 -31.14 -2.37 10.35
N VAL A 49 -30.66 -3.60 10.25
CA VAL A 49 -29.26 -3.98 10.52
C VAL A 49 -28.75 -4.69 9.28
N THR A 50 -27.66 -4.17 8.72
CA THR A 50 -26.90 -4.83 7.65
C THR A 50 -25.53 -5.21 8.19
N ALA A 51 -25.14 -6.46 8.02
CA ALA A 51 -23.83 -6.96 8.39
C ALA A 51 -23.20 -7.64 7.19
N ASP A 52 -22.05 -7.17 6.77
CA ASP A 52 -21.29 -7.69 5.63
C ASP A 52 -19.94 -8.22 6.10
N PHE A 53 -19.58 -9.41 5.62
CA PHE A 53 -18.26 -9.98 5.75
C PHE A 53 -17.65 -10.13 4.36
N PHE A 54 -16.40 -9.73 4.19
CA PHE A 54 -15.71 -9.87 2.90
C PHE A 54 -14.27 -10.36 3.06
N ILE A 55 -13.82 -11.07 2.00
CA ILE A 55 -12.42 -11.39 1.77
C ILE A 55 -12.13 -11.06 0.31
N LYS A 56 -11.16 -10.17 0.07
CA LYS A 56 -10.67 -9.81 -1.25
C LYS A 56 -9.19 -10.14 -1.37
N ASN A 57 -8.84 -10.98 -2.34
CA ASN A 57 -7.47 -11.34 -2.66
C ASN A 57 -7.08 -10.70 -3.99
N THR A 58 -6.00 -9.95 -4.00
CA THR A 58 -5.39 -9.38 -5.21
C THR A 58 -4.05 -10.05 -5.43
N LYS A 59 -3.81 -10.53 -6.63
CA LYS A 59 -2.58 -11.19 -7.07
C LYS A 59 -1.96 -10.47 -8.25
N ASP A 60 -0.69 -10.73 -8.47
CA ASP A 60 0.06 -10.18 -9.59
C ASP A 60 0.09 -8.64 -9.59
N LEU A 61 0.16 -8.03 -8.40
CA LEU A 61 0.25 -6.57 -8.24
C LEU A 61 1.39 -6.00 -9.06
N LEU A 62 1.08 -4.99 -9.88
CA LEU A 62 2.03 -4.32 -10.74
C LEU A 62 2.74 -3.20 -9.97
N LEU A 63 4.04 -3.35 -9.78
CA LEU A 63 4.88 -2.33 -9.17
C LEU A 63 6.13 -2.09 -10.02
N ALA A 64 6.61 -0.84 -10.02
CA ALA A 64 7.87 -0.47 -10.63
C ALA A 64 9.01 -0.78 -9.65
N GLN A 65 9.73 -1.86 -9.88
CA GLN A 65 10.91 -2.21 -9.10
C GLN A 65 12.11 -1.40 -9.55
N SER A 66 12.83 -0.79 -8.60
CA SER A 66 14.09 -0.11 -8.87
C SER A 66 15.16 -1.12 -9.27
N LEU A 67 15.93 -0.80 -10.30
CA LEU A 67 17.03 -1.62 -10.79
C LEU A 67 18.37 -1.03 -10.37
N ALA A 68 19.39 -1.88 -10.28
CA ALA A 68 20.77 -1.43 -10.09
C ALA A 68 21.20 -0.56 -11.26
N GLN A 69 21.90 0.55 -10.98
CA GLN A 69 22.37 1.51 -12.00
C GLN A 69 23.23 0.87 -13.10
N ALA A 70 23.92 -0.22 -12.78
CA ALA A 70 24.72 -0.99 -13.75
C ALA A 70 23.89 -1.55 -14.93
N THR A 71 22.56 -1.66 -14.79
CA THR A 71 21.66 -2.11 -15.88
C THR A 71 21.42 -1.03 -16.94
N GLY A 72 21.75 0.23 -16.65
CA GLY A 72 21.44 1.38 -17.49
C GLY A 72 19.95 1.82 -17.42
N PHE A 73 19.14 1.19 -16.61
CA PHE A 73 17.71 1.50 -16.42
C PHE A 73 17.42 1.85 -14.96
N THR A 74 16.44 2.70 -14.73
CA THR A 74 16.04 3.10 -13.37
C THR A 74 15.06 2.15 -12.75
N SER A 75 14.18 1.54 -13.53
CA SER A 75 13.14 0.66 -13.04
C SER A 75 12.63 -0.34 -14.10
N GLN A 76 11.94 -1.36 -13.63
CA GLN A 76 11.22 -2.33 -14.45
C GLN A 76 9.86 -2.60 -13.80
N TRP A 77 8.79 -2.66 -14.61
CA TRP A 77 7.48 -3.13 -14.14
C TRP A 77 7.49 -4.63 -13.93
N GLN A 78 7.03 -5.07 -12.78
CA GLN A 78 6.97 -6.48 -12.41
C GLN A 78 5.68 -6.79 -11.65
N ASN A 79 5.21 -8.03 -11.73
CA ASN A 79 4.12 -8.54 -10.92
C ASN A 79 4.70 -9.08 -9.60
N ILE A 80 4.73 -8.24 -8.56
CA ILE A 80 5.56 -8.48 -7.38
C ILE A 80 4.81 -8.71 -6.08
N GLY A 81 3.51 -8.96 -6.12
CA GLY A 81 2.87 -9.16 -4.83
C GLY A 81 1.49 -9.79 -4.85
N LYS A 82 1.11 -10.25 -3.67
CA LYS A 82 -0.25 -10.69 -3.34
C LYS A 82 -0.70 -10.00 -2.06
N ILE A 83 -1.89 -9.41 -2.09
CA ILE A 83 -2.49 -8.73 -0.94
C ILE A 83 -3.85 -9.37 -0.65
N GLN A 84 -4.16 -9.49 0.61
CA GLN A 84 -5.47 -9.87 1.10
C GLN A 84 -6.05 -8.73 1.94
N ASN A 85 -7.29 -8.36 1.64
CA ASN A 85 -8.12 -7.51 2.48
C ASN A 85 -9.30 -8.34 2.97
N LYS A 86 -9.58 -8.32 4.26
CA LYS A 86 -10.74 -8.95 4.85
C LYS A 86 -11.34 -8.06 5.91
N GLY A 87 -12.64 -8.12 6.07
CA GLY A 87 -13.29 -7.27 7.03
C GLY A 87 -14.71 -7.62 7.32
N ILE A 88 -15.25 -6.91 8.30
CA ILE A 88 -16.64 -6.93 8.68
C ILE A 88 -17.11 -5.48 8.67
N GLU A 89 -18.27 -5.25 8.08
CA GLU A 89 -18.96 -3.97 8.05
C GLU A 89 -20.33 -4.14 8.68
N LEU A 90 -20.70 -3.23 9.58
CA LEU A 90 -21.99 -3.22 10.25
C LEU A 90 -22.64 -1.86 10.06
N SER A 91 -23.86 -1.86 9.57
CA SER A 91 -24.71 -0.67 9.44
C SER A 91 -26.00 -0.88 10.22
N ILE A 92 -26.36 0.09 11.03
CA ILE A 92 -27.59 0.09 11.81
C ILE A 92 -28.35 1.38 11.54
N THR A 93 -29.57 1.27 11.07
CA THR A 93 -30.48 2.40 10.89
C THR A 93 -31.72 2.17 11.75
N SER A 94 -32.08 3.13 12.58
CA SER A 94 -33.26 3.02 13.42
C SER A 94 -34.10 4.30 13.45
N THR A 95 -35.41 4.13 13.43
CA THR A 95 -36.39 5.18 13.72
C THR A 95 -36.82 5.04 15.20
N ASN A 96 -36.15 5.82 16.04
CA ASN A 96 -36.33 5.73 17.50
C ASN A 96 -37.68 6.28 17.95
N ILE A 97 -38.01 7.45 17.44
CA ILE A 97 -39.28 8.15 17.73
C ILE A 97 -39.86 8.61 16.41
N GLN A 98 -41.13 8.38 16.24
CA GLN A 98 -41.92 8.91 15.12
C GLN A 98 -43.31 9.33 15.61
N THR A 99 -43.53 10.63 15.68
CA THR A 99 -44.82 11.24 16.00
C THR A 99 -45.22 12.18 14.84
N LYS A 100 -46.40 12.83 14.94
CA LYS A 100 -46.84 13.79 13.93
C LYS A 100 -45.94 15.04 13.87
N GLU A 101 -45.31 15.40 14.98
CA GLU A 101 -44.56 16.64 15.12
C GLU A 101 -43.06 16.42 15.29
N PHE A 102 -42.61 15.19 15.60
CA PHE A 102 -41.23 14.87 15.88
C PHE A 102 -40.83 13.51 15.38
N THR A 103 -39.70 13.46 14.65
CA THR A 103 -39.08 12.18 14.20
C THR A 103 -37.61 12.18 14.58
N TRP A 104 -37.17 11.10 15.23
CA TRP A 104 -35.78 10.88 15.56
C TRP A 104 -35.27 9.58 14.93
N ASN A 105 -34.35 9.72 14.00
CA ASN A 105 -33.65 8.62 13.36
C ASN A 105 -32.19 8.55 13.82
N THR A 106 -31.64 7.36 13.93
CA THR A 106 -30.23 7.11 14.20
C THR A 106 -29.65 6.29 13.06
N ASN A 107 -28.45 6.65 12.63
CA ASN A 107 -27.67 5.90 11.65
C ASN A 107 -26.28 5.68 12.22
N PHE A 108 -25.84 4.42 12.29
CA PHE A 108 -24.54 4.02 12.82
C PHE A 108 -23.87 3.08 11.86
N ASN A 109 -22.60 3.35 11.53
CA ASN A 109 -21.78 2.49 10.68
C ASN A 109 -20.43 2.24 11.37
N ILE A 110 -19.96 1.01 11.29
CA ILE A 110 -18.63 0.64 11.76
C ILE A 110 -18.03 -0.41 10.83
N SER A 111 -16.74 -0.27 10.53
CA SER A 111 -15.98 -1.22 9.70
C SER A 111 -14.71 -1.64 10.41
N PHE A 112 -14.42 -2.94 10.38
CA PHE A 112 -13.16 -3.52 10.83
C PHE A 112 -12.49 -4.18 9.64
N ILE A 113 -11.44 -3.57 9.13
CA ILE A 113 -10.74 -4.02 7.93
C ILE A 113 -9.30 -4.37 8.30
N ARG A 114 -8.86 -5.55 7.88
CA ARG A 114 -7.47 -5.97 7.98
C ARG A 114 -6.90 -6.20 6.58
N ASN A 115 -5.83 -5.48 6.30
CA ASN A 115 -5.00 -5.64 5.12
C ASN A 115 -3.78 -6.49 5.49
N GLU A 116 -3.32 -7.36 4.59
CA GLU A 116 -2.15 -8.21 4.80
C GLU A 116 -1.43 -8.48 3.49
N LEU A 117 -0.13 -8.23 3.46
CA LEU A 117 0.75 -8.62 2.36
C LEU A 117 1.03 -10.11 2.44
N LYS A 118 0.52 -10.91 1.49
CA LYS A 118 0.63 -12.38 1.49
C LYS A 118 1.89 -12.91 0.86
N ALA A 119 2.42 -12.22 -0.13
CA ALA A 119 3.66 -12.61 -0.80
C ALA A 119 4.26 -11.42 -1.56
N LEU A 120 5.57 -11.47 -1.73
CA LEU A 120 6.35 -10.65 -2.66
C LEU A 120 6.97 -11.55 -3.74
N ALA A 121 7.43 -10.95 -4.84
CA ALA A 121 8.14 -11.68 -5.89
C ALA A 121 9.43 -12.31 -5.35
N ASP A 122 9.87 -13.37 -6.02
CA ASP A 122 11.14 -14.07 -5.75
C ASP A 122 11.32 -14.53 -4.30
N GLY A 123 10.20 -14.68 -3.54
CA GLY A 123 10.23 -15.11 -2.14
C GLY A 123 10.81 -14.08 -1.18
N ALA A 124 10.88 -12.81 -1.58
CA ALA A 124 11.32 -11.72 -0.71
C ALA A 124 10.42 -11.63 0.54
N SER A 125 11.03 -11.45 1.72
CA SER A 125 10.31 -11.30 2.99
C SER A 125 9.80 -9.87 3.21
N HIS A 126 10.45 -8.89 2.60
CA HIS A 126 10.10 -7.47 2.71
C HIS A 126 10.62 -6.66 1.54
N MET A 127 10.08 -5.48 1.37
CA MET A 127 10.60 -4.44 0.48
C MET A 127 10.49 -3.08 1.15
N TYR A 128 11.45 -2.20 0.85
CA TYR A 128 11.44 -0.82 1.33
C TYR A 128 10.86 0.11 0.26
N ALA A 129 10.20 1.17 0.72
CA ALA A 129 9.68 2.21 -0.15
C ALA A 129 9.98 3.60 0.41
N ARG A 130 9.98 4.59 -0.49
CA ARG A 130 10.12 6.01 -0.14
C ARG A 130 8.80 6.72 -0.44
N SER A 131 8.39 7.63 0.43
CA SER A 131 7.21 8.47 0.19
C SER A 131 7.45 9.48 -0.94
N GLY A 132 8.71 9.85 -1.19
CA GLY A 132 9.06 10.94 -2.09
C GLY A 132 8.69 12.32 -1.53
N PHE A 133 8.39 12.41 -0.24
CA PHE A 133 8.00 13.66 0.42
C PHE A 133 9.12 14.70 0.40
N ASP A 134 10.37 14.27 0.56
CA ASP A 134 11.54 15.14 0.45
C ASP A 134 12.64 14.44 -0.37
N SER A 135 13.04 15.07 -1.46
CA SER A 135 14.11 14.59 -2.34
C SER A 135 15.50 14.59 -1.67
N ASN A 136 15.67 15.32 -0.57
CA ASN A 136 16.92 15.39 0.18
C ASN A 136 17.11 14.19 1.13
N PHE A 137 16.00 13.53 1.51
CA PHE A 137 16.06 12.30 2.30
C PHE A 137 16.30 11.10 1.38
N THR A 138 17.43 10.45 1.54
CA THR A 138 17.82 9.25 0.78
C THR A 138 17.39 7.95 1.48
N SER A 139 16.96 8.02 2.74
CA SER A 139 16.49 6.87 3.51
C SER A 139 15.09 6.41 3.08
N TYR A 140 14.79 5.16 3.38
CA TYR A 140 13.44 4.60 3.23
C TYR A 140 12.61 5.00 4.46
N ASP A 141 11.34 5.29 4.25
CA ASP A 141 10.37 5.71 5.26
C ASP A 141 9.19 4.74 5.40
N TYR A 142 9.09 3.77 4.49
CA TYR A 142 8.10 2.70 4.56
C TYR A 142 8.74 1.32 4.35
N ILE A 143 8.13 0.31 4.97
CA ILE A 143 8.44 -1.09 4.76
C ILE A 143 7.15 -1.87 4.47
N ALA A 144 7.17 -2.70 3.43
CA ALA A 144 6.16 -3.72 3.18
C ALA A 144 6.74 -5.08 3.56
N LYS A 145 6.19 -5.73 4.58
CA LYS A 145 6.67 -7.00 5.12
C LYS A 145 5.60 -8.08 4.95
N VAL A 146 6.00 -9.25 4.47
CA VAL A 146 5.08 -10.39 4.30
C VAL A 146 4.52 -10.80 5.65
N GLY A 147 3.18 -10.98 5.70
CA GLY A 147 2.42 -11.27 6.92
C GLY A 147 1.92 -10.04 7.67
N GLU A 148 2.37 -8.85 7.30
CA GLU A 148 1.99 -7.60 7.93
C GLU A 148 1.10 -6.73 7.03
N SER A 149 0.53 -5.67 7.60
CA SER A 149 -0.23 -4.68 6.85
C SER A 149 0.68 -3.84 5.96
N LEU A 150 0.15 -3.40 4.81
CA LEU A 150 0.83 -2.38 4.00
C LEU A 150 0.80 -1.02 4.70
N GLY A 151 1.84 -0.22 4.45
CA GLY A 151 1.93 1.14 4.98
C GLY A 151 2.59 1.21 6.35
N LEU A 152 3.36 0.19 6.75
CA LEU A 152 4.19 0.27 7.95
C LEU A 152 5.27 1.33 7.76
N ILE A 153 5.38 2.21 8.74
CA ILE A 153 6.45 3.21 8.81
C ILE A 153 7.75 2.50 9.17
N TYR A 154 8.82 2.87 8.48
CA TYR A 154 10.16 2.40 8.74
C TYR A 154 11.05 3.56 9.13
N GLY A 155 11.85 3.40 10.17
CA GLY A 155 12.74 4.42 10.66
C GLY A 155 13.67 3.91 11.75
N TYR A 156 14.50 4.80 12.24
CA TYR A 156 15.35 4.54 13.40
C TYR A 156 14.57 4.81 14.67
N GLU A 157 14.71 3.93 15.64
CA GLU A 157 14.26 4.18 17.00
C GLU A 157 15.33 4.98 17.74
N PHE A 158 14.92 6.03 18.46
CA PHE A 158 15.84 6.83 19.23
C PHE A 158 16.18 6.11 20.53
N ASP A 159 17.42 5.66 20.67
CA ASP A 159 17.92 4.90 21.84
C ASP A 159 18.68 5.79 22.84
N GLY A 160 18.84 7.06 22.54
CA GLY A 160 19.53 8.02 23.41
C GLY A 160 20.63 8.80 22.70
N VAL A 161 21.26 9.67 23.48
CA VAL A 161 22.42 10.43 23.03
C VAL A 161 23.68 9.67 23.42
N TYR A 162 24.63 9.56 22.51
CA TYR A 162 25.93 8.95 22.81
C TYR A 162 26.53 9.49 24.10
N GLN A 163 26.91 8.58 24.99
CA GLN A 163 27.62 8.87 26.22
C GLN A 163 29.11 8.62 26.04
N TYR A 164 29.91 9.09 26.98
CA TYR A 164 31.38 8.93 26.89
C TYR A 164 31.81 7.46 26.86
N ASP A 165 31.06 6.59 27.55
CA ASP A 165 31.33 5.16 27.66
C ASP A 165 30.96 4.36 26.41
N ASP A 166 30.24 4.97 25.46
CA ASP A 166 29.89 4.36 24.18
C ASP A 166 31.06 4.36 23.17
N PHE A 167 32.14 5.08 23.49
CA PHE A 167 33.33 5.15 22.66
C PHE A 167 34.45 4.26 23.25
N TYR A 168 35.04 3.45 22.37
CA TYR A 168 36.25 2.72 22.76
C TYR A 168 37.40 3.69 23.00
N THR A 169 37.93 3.72 24.19
CA THR A 169 39.23 4.28 24.46
C THR A 169 40.27 3.21 24.14
N ASP A 170 40.92 3.31 22.98
CA ASP A 170 42.08 2.46 22.67
C ASP A 170 43.21 2.90 23.58
N THR A 171 43.49 2.08 24.62
CA THR A 171 44.60 2.28 25.56
C THR A 171 45.81 1.52 25.04
N ASN A 172 46.32 1.87 23.85
CA ASN A 172 47.67 1.48 23.41
C ASN A 172 48.67 2.58 23.65
#